data_709555bbfca50679db24e8053d4e6f00
#
_entry.id   709555bbfca50679db24e8053d4e6f00
#
_cell.length_a   1.000
_cell.length_b   1.000
_cell.length_c   1.000
_cell.angle_alpha   90.00
_cell.angle_beta   90.00
_cell.angle_gamma   90.00
#
_symmetry.space_group_name_H-M   'P 1'
#
loop_
_entity.id
_entity.type
_entity.pdbx_description
1 polymer ?
#
loop_
_entity_poly.entity_id
_entity_poly.type
_entity_poly.pdbx_seq_one_letter_code
_entity_poly.pdbx_strand_id
1 'polypeptide(L)'
;MEFDMLTGKGIGVAMLDTGIFPHIDFAGRILAFQDFIYDRKTPYDDNGHGTHVAGILGGSGAAFQGKYKGVACGCNLIGIKVLDRNGNGEKESVIRSLDWIQKNRNRYQIRIINISVGTTQKEEHKDLIDAVERAWDTGLIVVA
;
A
#
# COMPACT_ATOMS: atom_id res chain seq x y z
N MET A 1 5.99 -28.49 17.80
CA MET A 1 6.71 -27.35 17.20
C MET A 1 5.65 -26.42 16.64
N GLU A 2 5.29 -25.38 17.41
CA GLU A 2 4.48 -24.30 16.86
C GLU A 2 5.38 -23.59 15.83
N PHE A 3 5.03 -23.68 14.58
CA PHE A 3 5.57 -22.75 13.59
C PHE A 3 5.07 -21.37 14.01
N ASP A 4 5.94 -20.53 14.56
CA ASP A 4 5.67 -19.10 14.69
C ASP A 4 5.24 -18.61 13.31
N MET A 5 3.94 -18.34 13.16
CA MET A 5 3.41 -17.86 11.89
C MET A 5 4.10 -16.54 11.56
N LEU A 6 4.78 -16.49 10.42
CA LEU A 6 5.37 -15.27 9.91
C LEU A 6 4.25 -14.27 9.62
N THR A 7 4.06 -13.31 10.52
CA THR A 7 2.95 -12.34 10.43
C THR A 7 3.33 -11.04 9.71
N GLY A 8 4.59 -10.88 9.34
CA GLY A 8 5.11 -9.63 8.79
C GLY A 8 5.32 -8.53 9.83
N LYS A 9 5.30 -8.84 11.13
CA LYS A 9 5.52 -7.86 12.20
C LYS A 9 6.82 -7.08 12.00
N GLY A 10 6.73 -5.74 12.07
CA GLY A 10 7.87 -4.84 11.85
C GLY A 10 8.16 -4.51 10.38
N ILE A 11 7.46 -5.13 9.44
CA ILE A 11 7.58 -4.85 8.02
C ILE A 11 6.50 -3.85 7.60
N GLY A 12 6.91 -2.77 6.95
CA GLY A 12 6.01 -1.80 6.32
C GLY A 12 5.71 -2.20 4.87
N VAL A 13 4.42 -2.18 4.52
CA VAL A 13 3.94 -2.41 3.16
C VAL A 13 3.27 -1.13 2.66
N ALA A 14 3.81 -0.53 1.61
CA ALA A 14 3.19 0.60 0.93
C ALA A 14 2.19 0.09 -0.11
N MET A 15 0.98 0.63 -0.07
CA MET A 15 -0.12 0.19 -0.92
C MET A 15 -0.58 1.35 -1.79
N LEU A 16 -0.27 1.29 -3.09
CA LEU A 16 -0.70 2.25 -4.10
C LEU A 16 -2.06 1.82 -4.64
N ASP A 17 -3.11 2.51 -4.18
CA ASP A 17 -4.49 2.12 -4.46
C ASP A 17 -5.46 3.32 -4.30
N THR A 18 -6.74 3.05 -4.08
CA THR A 18 -7.79 4.07 -3.88
C THR A 18 -7.78 4.74 -2.50
N GLY A 19 -6.95 4.27 -1.60
CA GLY A 19 -6.86 4.71 -0.21
C GLY A 19 -6.92 3.56 0.78
N ILE A 20 -7.09 3.87 2.05
CA ILE A 20 -7.29 2.90 3.13
C ILE A 20 -8.22 3.50 4.19
N PHE A 21 -9.32 2.82 4.48
CA PHE A 21 -10.18 3.17 5.59
C PHE A 21 -9.59 2.65 6.91
N PRO A 22 -9.61 3.43 8.01
CA PRO A 22 -9.07 3.00 9.29
C PRO A 22 -9.98 1.99 10.00
N HIS A 23 -10.10 0.78 9.42
CA HIS A 23 -10.88 -0.31 9.97
C HIS A 23 -10.22 -0.93 11.22
N ILE A 24 -11.00 -1.54 12.10
CA ILE A 24 -10.52 -2.16 13.34
C ILE A 24 -9.43 -3.20 13.09
N ASP A 25 -9.49 -3.91 11.96
CA ASP A 25 -8.48 -4.90 11.57
C ASP A 25 -7.10 -4.30 11.29
N PHE A 26 -7.01 -2.99 11.17
CA PHE A 26 -5.75 -2.26 10.97
C PHE A 26 -5.35 -1.44 12.19
N ALA A 27 -6.06 -1.56 13.31
CA ALA A 27 -5.86 -0.71 14.48
C ALA A 27 -4.38 -0.66 14.91
N GLY A 28 -3.83 0.56 14.98
CA GLY A 28 -2.44 0.81 15.37
C GLY A 28 -1.38 0.46 14.32
N ARG A 29 -1.77 0.01 13.12
CA ARG A 29 -0.83 -0.45 12.09
C ARG A 29 -0.84 0.34 10.78
N ILE A 30 -1.74 1.32 10.62
CA ILE A 30 -1.62 2.32 9.54
C ILE A 30 -0.65 3.39 10.04
N LEU A 31 0.62 3.28 9.65
CA LEU A 31 1.69 4.17 10.14
C LEU A 31 1.77 5.49 9.40
N ALA A 32 1.32 5.52 8.15
CA ALA A 32 1.31 6.72 7.33
C ALA A 32 0.21 6.64 6.27
N PHE A 33 -0.23 7.80 5.84
CA PHE A 33 -1.14 7.96 4.72
C PHE A 33 -0.70 9.16 3.87
N GLN A 34 -0.67 8.95 2.56
CA GLN A 34 -0.35 10.01 1.60
C GLN A 34 -1.37 10.00 0.46
N ASP A 35 -2.03 11.12 0.26
CA ASP A 35 -3.02 11.31 -0.80
C ASP A 35 -2.42 12.16 -1.93
N PHE A 36 -2.19 11.54 -3.08
CA PHE A 36 -1.67 12.19 -4.29
C PHE A 36 -2.78 12.71 -5.22
N ILE A 37 -4.06 12.53 -4.82
CA ILE A 37 -5.22 12.95 -5.60
C ILE A 37 -5.78 14.28 -5.08
N TYR A 38 -6.08 14.36 -3.77
CA TYR A 38 -6.73 15.51 -3.14
C TYR A 38 -5.94 16.13 -1.99
N ASP A 39 -4.75 15.61 -1.69
CA ASP A 39 -3.86 16.06 -0.60
C ASP A 39 -4.50 16.05 0.80
N ARG A 40 -5.45 15.16 1.04
CA ARG A 40 -6.02 14.94 2.38
C ARG A 40 -5.00 14.27 3.29
N LYS A 41 -5.01 14.62 4.57
CA LYS A 41 -3.97 14.17 5.53
C LYS A 41 -4.40 12.99 6.41
N THR A 42 -5.68 12.70 6.48
CA THR A 42 -6.21 11.59 7.28
C THR A 42 -6.58 10.40 6.39
N PRO A 43 -6.31 9.16 6.81
CA PRO A 43 -6.66 7.98 6.05
C PRO A 43 -8.15 7.93 5.71
N TYR A 44 -8.46 7.64 4.45
CA TYR A 44 -9.81 7.37 3.95
C TYR A 44 -9.74 6.57 2.67
N ASP A 45 -10.87 5.99 2.27
CA ASP A 45 -11.03 5.29 1.01
C ASP A 45 -12.46 5.54 0.49
N ASP A 46 -12.58 6.33 -0.56
CA ASP A 46 -13.86 6.71 -1.16
C ASP A 46 -14.31 5.79 -2.31
N ASN A 47 -13.60 4.67 -2.49
CA ASN A 47 -13.94 3.60 -3.42
C ASN A 47 -14.14 2.25 -2.70
N GLY A 48 -13.23 1.89 -1.80
CA GLY A 48 -13.25 0.65 -1.03
C GLY A 48 -12.28 -0.43 -1.53
N HIS A 49 -11.78 -0.34 -2.77
CA HIS A 49 -10.86 -1.33 -3.32
C HIS A 49 -9.56 -1.43 -2.51
N GLY A 50 -8.93 -0.31 -2.21
CA GLY A 50 -7.68 -0.27 -1.43
C GLY A 50 -7.84 -0.86 -0.02
N THR A 51 -8.96 -0.56 0.63
CA THR A 51 -9.28 -1.12 1.95
C THR A 51 -9.48 -2.64 1.89
N HIS A 52 -10.12 -3.15 0.85
CA HIS A 52 -10.29 -4.59 0.63
C HIS A 52 -8.94 -5.29 0.40
N VAL A 53 -8.09 -4.72 -0.45
CA VAL A 53 -6.73 -5.23 -0.69
C VAL A 53 -5.92 -5.22 0.61
N ALA A 54 -6.00 -4.15 1.41
CA ALA A 54 -5.35 -4.06 2.72
C ALA A 54 -5.81 -5.17 3.68
N GLY A 55 -7.10 -5.51 3.65
CA GLY A 55 -7.66 -6.60 4.45
C GLY A 55 -7.07 -7.97 4.09
N ILE A 56 -6.98 -8.27 2.80
CA ILE A 56 -6.38 -9.50 2.29
C ILE A 56 -4.90 -9.57 2.64
N LEU A 57 -4.19 -8.46 2.54
CA LEU A 57 -2.77 -8.40 2.82
C LEU A 57 -2.48 -8.47 4.33
N GLY A 58 -3.08 -7.58 5.12
CA GLY A 58 -2.64 -7.31 6.48
C GLY A 58 -3.75 -7.22 7.54
N GLY A 59 -4.99 -7.63 7.24
CA GLY A 59 -6.07 -7.62 8.22
C GLY A 59 -5.76 -8.52 9.40
N SER A 60 -5.97 -8.03 10.63
CA SER A 60 -5.78 -8.84 11.85
C SER A 60 -6.91 -9.83 12.10
N GLY A 61 -8.07 -9.62 11.45
CA GLY A 61 -9.28 -10.39 11.70
C GLY A 61 -10.00 -10.00 13.00
N ALA A 62 -9.62 -8.88 13.63
CA ALA A 62 -10.17 -8.44 14.91
C ALA A 62 -11.69 -8.29 14.90
N ALA A 63 -12.27 -7.85 13.77
CA ALA A 63 -13.71 -7.72 13.60
C ALA A 63 -14.46 -9.06 13.77
N PHE A 64 -13.80 -10.19 13.53
CA PHE A 64 -14.38 -11.54 13.60
C PHE A 64 -13.53 -12.48 14.46
N GLN A 65 -13.00 -12.00 15.58
CA GLN A 65 -12.26 -12.79 16.55
C GLN A 65 -11.07 -13.57 15.95
N GLY A 66 -10.42 -12.97 14.94
CA GLY A 66 -9.26 -13.55 14.26
C GLY A 66 -9.57 -14.57 13.17
N LYS A 67 -10.84 -14.73 12.79
CA LYS A 67 -11.26 -15.74 11.80
C LYS A 67 -10.81 -15.41 10.37
N TYR A 68 -10.82 -14.12 9.99
CA TYR A 68 -10.51 -13.68 8.63
C TYR A 68 -9.24 -12.82 8.64
N LYS A 69 -8.10 -13.45 8.87
CA LYS A 69 -6.80 -12.78 8.85
C LYS A 69 -6.27 -12.64 7.44
N GLY A 70 -5.58 -11.54 7.18
CA GLY A 70 -4.75 -11.37 6.01
C GLY A 70 -3.48 -12.24 6.08
N VAL A 71 -2.80 -12.34 4.95
CA VAL A 71 -1.59 -13.17 4.81
C VAL A 71 -0.47 -12.70 5.75
N ALA A 72 -0.28 -11.38 5.87
CA ALA A 72 0.70 -10.75 6.75
C ALA A 72 0.00 -9.94 7.85
N CYS A 73 -0.80 -10.60 8.67
CA CYS A 73 -1.73 -9.98 9.61
C CYS A 73 -1.08 -9.12 10.72
N GLY A 74 0.22 -9.11 10.83
CA GLY A 74 1.01 -8.28 11.76
C GLY A 74 1.83 -7.19 11.09
N CYS A 75 1.81 -7.07 9.75
CA CYS A 75 2.56 -6.04 9.05
C CYS A 75 1.99 -4.63 9.31
N ASN A 76 2.83 -3.63 9.14
CA ASN A 76 2.41 -2.23 9.12
C ASN A 76 2.00 -1.81 7.71
N LEU A 77 1.00 -0.94 7.63
CA LEU A 77 0.42 -0.48 6.38
C LEU A 77 0.73 1.00 6.17
N ILE A 78 1.11 1.34 4.96
CA ILE A 78 1.30 2.71 4.51
C ILE A 78 0.34 2.91 3.33
N GLY A 79 -0.74 3.64 3.57
CA GLY A 79 -1.76 3.93 2.57
C GLY A 79 -1.29 5.02 1.61
N ILE A 80 -1.23 4.72 0.34
CA ILE A 80 -0.84 5.66 -0.71
C ILE A 80 -1.99 5.75 -1.71
N LYS A 81 -2.76 6.83 -1.64
CA LYS A 81 -3.85 7.06 -2.57
C LYS A 81 -3.34 7.67 -3.87
N VAL A 82 -3.38 6.88 -4.92
CA VAL A 82 -3.02 7.26 -6.30
C VAL A 82 -4.20 7.11 -7.28
N LEU A 83 -5.32 6.56 -6.80
CA LEU A 83 -6.56 6.38 -7.54
C LEU A 83 -7.70 7.16 -6.87
N ASP A 84 -8.56 7.75 -7.68
CA ASP A 84 -9.75 8.46 -7.25
C ASP A 84 -10.89 7.51 -6.84
N ARG A 85 -12.06 8.07 -6.52
CA ARG A 85 -13.27 7.31 -6.16
C ARG A 85 -13.79 6.36 -7.24
N ASN A 86 -13.40 6.57 -8.50
CA ASN A 86 -13.79 5.74 -9.64
C ASN A 86 -12.71 4.71 -10.00
N GLY A 87 -11.59 4.69 -9.27
CA GLY A 87 -10.45 3.83 -9.55
C GLY A 87 -9.54 4.34 -10.66
N ASN A 88 -9.64 5.62 -11.03
CA ASN A 88 -8.80 6.26 -12.03
C ASN A 88 -7.66 7.02 -11.37
N GLY A 89 -6.51 7.08 -12.03
CA GLY A 89 -5.35 7.83 -11.58
C GLY A 89 -4.42 8.18 -12.72
N GLU A 90 -3.47 9.05 -12.41
CA GLU A 90 -2.47 9.52 -13.37
C GLU A 90 -1.12 8.86 -13.07
N LYS A 91 -0.36 8.59 -14.14
CA LYS A 91 0.99 8.04 -14.07
C LYS A 91 1.91 8.87 -13.17
N GLU A 92 1.80 10.19 -13.24
CA GLU A 92 2.58 11.13 -12.43
C GLU A 92 2.36 10.95 -10.93
N SER A 93 1.14 10.65 -10.51
CA SER A 93 0.80 10.36 -9.11
C SER A 93 1.52 9.08 -8.62
N VAL A 94 1.58 8.07 -9.46
CA VAL A 94 2.32 6.82 -9.14
C VAL A 94 3.82 7.09 -9.04
N ILE A 95 4.41 7.81 -10.00
CA ILE A 95 5.84 8.16 -9.99
C ILE A 95 6.20 8.97 -8.73
N ARG A 96 5.42 10.00 -8.42
CA ARG A 96 5.62 10.81 -7.21
C ARG A 96 5.48 9.99 -5.92
N SER A 97 4.57 9.03 -5.91
CA SER A 97 4.38 8.13 -4.76
C SER A 97 5.58 7.21 -4.55
N LEU A 98 6.17 6.68 -5.60
CA LEU A 98 7.39 5.86 -5.54
C LEU A 98 8.57 6.67 -4.97
N ASP A 99 8.74 7.92 -5.39
CA ASP A 99 9.76 8.81 -4.83
C ASP A 99 9.53 9.09 -3.34
N TRP A 100 8.28 9.34 -2.94
CA TRP A 100 7.93 9.53 -1.53
C TRP A 100 8.23 8.28 -0.69
N ILE A 101 7.89 7.10 -1.19
CA ILE A 101 8.16 5.82 -0.51
C ILE A 101 9.67 5.62 -0.30
N GLN A 102 10.49 5.86 -1.33
CA GLN A 102 11.94 5.72 -1.23
C GLN A 102 12.53 6.65 -0.15
N LYS A 103 12.06 7.90 -0.08
CA LYS A 103 12.50 8.87 0.93
C LYS A 103 12.08 8.49 2.35
N ASN A 104 10.97 7.78 2.51
CA ASN A 104 10.39 7.43 3.81
C ASN A 104 10.59 5.96 4.20
N ARG A 105 11.26 5.15 3.38
CA ARG A 105 11.37 3.70 3.58
C ARG A 105 11.98 3.31 4.92
N ASN A 106 12.99 4.04 5.37
CA ASN A 106 13.64 3.75 6.65
C ASN A 106 12.78 4.20 7.83
N ARG A 107 12.07 5.32 7.69
CA ARG A 107 11.19 5.86 8.75
C ARG A 107 10.07 4.89 9.12
N TYR A 108 9.46 4.24 8.11
CA TYR A 108 8.32 3.33 8.29
C TYR A 108 8.66 1.86 8.06
N GLN A 109 9.96 1.53 7.95
CA GLN A 109 10.44 0.17 7.66
C GLN A 109 9.77 -0.45 6.43
N ILE A 110 9.55 0.36 5.38
CA ILE A 110 8.93 -0.10 4.14
C ILE A 110 9.91 -1.04 3.44
N ARG A 111 9.42 -2.24 3.11
CA ARG A 111 10.17 -3.28 2.39
C ARG A 111 9.46 -3.73 1.13
N ILE A 112 8.14 -3.56 1.09
CA ILE A 112 7.28 -4.05 0.02
C ILE A 112 6.42 -2.89 -0.47
N ILE A 113 6.27 -2.80 -1.79
CA ILE A 113 5.33 -1.91 -2.47
C ILE A 113 4.34 -2.80 -3.21
N ASN A 114 3.04 -2.65 -2.92
CA ASN A 114 1.96 -3.26 -3.68
C ASN A 114 1.34 -2.21 -4.60
N ILE A 115 1.36 -2.46 -5.90
CA ILE A 115 0.79 -1.57 -6.92
C ILE A 115 -0.42 -2.25 -7.52
N SER A 116 -1.62 -1.85 -7.10
CA SER A 116 -2.88 -2.38 -7.62
C SER A 116 -3.48 -1.41 -8.65
N VAL A 117 -2.67 -1.04 -9.64
CA VAL A 117 -3.09 -0.13 -10.71
C VAL A 117 -2.73 -0.74 -12.06
N GLY A 118 -3.57 -0.51 -13.05
CA GLY A 118 -3.34 -0.92 -14.44
C GLY A 118 -3.39 0.28 -15.38
N THR A 119 -2.88 0.11 -16.59
CA THR A 119 -3.01 1.10 -17.66
C THR A 119 -3.77 0.51 -18.85
N THR A 120 -4.65 1.31 -19.43
CA THR A 120 -5.36 0.97 -20.66
C THR A 120 -4.69 1.55 -21.89
N GLN A 121 -3.71 2.42 -21.71
CA GLN A 121 -3.02 3.10 -22.81
C GLN A 121 -1.80 2.31 -23.24
N LYS A 122 -1.58 2.23 -24.56
CA LYS A 122 -0.41 1.56 -25.16
C LYS A 122 0.79 2.50 -25.34
N GLU A 123 0.81 3.64 -24.67
CA GLU A 123 1.91 4.59 -24.73
C GLU A 123 3.16 4.07 -24.02
N GLU A 124 4.31 4.58 -24.42
CA GLU A 124 5.58 4.27 -23.74
C GLU A 124 5.52 4.71 -22.28
N HIS A 125 5.61 3.75 -21.37
CA HIS A 125 5.63 3.98 -19.91
C HIS A 125 7.06 3.95 -19.36
N LYS A 126 8.04 4.38 -20.15
CA LYS A 126 9.44 4.31 -19.78
C LYS A 126 9.72 5.00 -18.46
N ASP A 127 9.19 6.19 -18.25
CA ASP A 127 9.34 6.96 -17.01
C ASP A 127 8.76 6.26 -15.78
N LEU A 128 7.64 5.54 -15.93
CA LEU A 128 7.06 4.73 -14.87
C LEU A 128 7.94 3.49 -14.59
N ILE A 129 8.40 2.82 -15.64
CA ILE A 129 9.31 1.67 -15.53
C ILE A 129 10.59 2.11 -14.81
N ASP A 130 11.21 3.21 -15.25
CA ASP A 130 12.40 3.77 -14.63
C ASP A 130 12.18 4.10 -13.14
N ALA A 131 10.99 4.59 -12.77
CA ALA A 131 10.65 4.88 -11.38
C ALA A 131 10.53 3.59 -10.53
N VAL A 132 9.93 2.54 -11.10
CA VAL A 132 9.84 1.22 -10.45
C VAL A 132 11.22 0.59 -10.28
N GLU A 133 12.06 0.65 -11.31
CA GLU A 133 13.43 0.13 -11.27
C GLU A 133 14.27 0.86 -10.20
N ARG A 134 14.16 2.20 -10.12
CA ARG A 134 14.84 2.95 -9.04
C ARG A 134 14.39 2.50 -7.65
N ALA A 135 13.08 2.24 -7.45
CA ALA A 135 12.59 1.72 -6.19
C ALA A 135 13.16 0.33 -5.89
N TRP A 136 13.19 -0.54 -6.89
CA TRP A 136 13.80 -1.87 -6.81
C TRP A 136 15.29 -1.80 -6.44
N ASP A 137 16.05 -0.92 -7.08
CA ASP A 137 17.49 -0.75 -6.83
C ASP A 137 17.80 -0.30 -5.41
N THR A 138 16.84 0.31 -4.71
CA THR A 138 16.98 0.65 -3.28
C THR A 138 16.71 -0.53 -2.33
N GLY A 139 16.40 -1.72 -2.87
CA GLY A 139 16.11 -2.93 -2.11
C GLY A 139 14.64 -3.11 -1.74
N LEU A 140 13.73 -2.34 -2.34
CA LEU A 140 12.28 -2.52 -2.17
C LEU A 140 11.77 -3.64 -3.08
N ILE A 141 10.88 -4.48 -2.55
CA ILE A 141 10.18 -5.50 -3.34
C ILE A 141 8.94 -4.85 -3.92
N VAL A 142 8.80 -4.88 -5.23
CA VAL A 142 7.62 -4.34 -5.93
C VAL A 142 6.77 -5.48 -6.46
N VAL A 143 5.49 -5.45 -6.12
CA VAL A 143 4.45 -6.39 -6.57
C VAL A 143 3.39 -5.59 -7.32
N ALA A 144 3.09 -5.98 -8.57
CA ALA A 144 2.12 -5.31 -9.45
C ALA A 144 1.26 -6.34 -10.17
#